data_0a79fab90d2b9c503c8b6116b862b14c
#
_entry.id   0a79fab90d2b9c503c8b6116b862b14c
#
_cell.length_a   1.000
_cell.length_b   1.000
_cell.length_c   1.000
_cell.angle_alpha   90.00
_cell.angle_beta   90.00
_cell.angle_gamma   90.00
#
_symmetry.space_group_name_H-M   'P 1'
#
loop_
_entity.id
_entity.type
_entity.pdbx_description
1 polymer ?
#
loop_
_entity_poly.entity_id
_entity_poly.type
_entity_poly.pdbx_seq_one_letter_code
_entity_poly.pdbx_strand_id
1 'polypeptide(L)'
;MKGLMLGVVSFCLLISNSALSGDIEAGKARYAQNCGNCHGPGGMGLASYPKLKGKEIPYLIDRLNTYRAGTKIGPNSDLMIMMAQPLSDVEIANLAAYLNAQK
;
A
#
# COMPACT_ATOMS: atom_id res chain seq x y z
N MET A 1 34.18 49.65 -0.91
CA MET A 1 32.86 49.26 -0.53
C MET A 1 32.49 47.95 -1.11
N LYS A 2 32.25 47.05 -0.26
CA LYS A 2 32.09 45.67 -0.66
C LYS A 2 30.68 45.26 -0.63
N GLY A 3 30.12 44.99 -1.79
CA GLY A 3 28.85 44.35 -1.88
C GLY A 3 28.94 42.92 -1.33
N LEU A 4 28.29 42.65 -0.24
CA LEU A 4 28.11 41.30 0.24
C LEU A 4 27.13 40.61 -0.70
N MET A 5 27.66 39.78 -1.56
CA MET A 5 26.81 38.88 -2.31
C MET A 5 26.37 37.75 -1.39
N LEU A 6 25.24 37.93 -0.79
CA LEU A 6 24.52 36.81 -0.19
C LEU A 6 23.98 35.97 -1.34
N GLY A 7 24.73 34.92 -1.65
CA GLY A 7 24.20 33.88 -2.50
C GLY A 7 22.98 33.25 -1.78
N VAL A 8 21.81 33.55 -2.26
CA VAL A 8 20.64 32.80 -1.85
C VAL A 8 20.79 31.40 -2.46
N VAL A 9 21.31 30.49 -1.66
CA VAL A 9 21.21 29.09 -1.99
C VAL A 9 19.74 28.73 -1.85
N SER A 10 19.04 28.78 -2.97
CA SER A 10 17.70 28.21 -3.03
C SER A 10 17.85 26.71 -2.83
N PHE A 11 17.64 26.26 -1.62
CA PHE A 11 17.56 24.86 -1.31
C PHE A 11 16.20 24.39 -1.83
N CYS A 12 16.18 23.90 -3.08
CA CYS A 12 15.05 23.14 -3.56
C CYS A 12 14.99 21.85 -2.76
N LEU A 13 14.16 21.84 -1.74
CA LEU A 13 13.68 20.60 -1.15
C LEU A 13 12.92 19.86 -2.25
N LEU A 14 13.63 18.96 -2.91
CA LEU A 14 12.99 17.94 -3.69
C LEU A 14 12.28 17.03 -2.69
N ILE A 15 11.03 17.36 -2.43
CA ILE A 15 10.14 16.43 -1.75
C ILE A 15 9.90 15.32 -2.77
N SER A 16 10.75 14.31 -2.74
CA SER A 16 10.46 13.11 -3.49
C SER A 16 9.22 12.47 -2.87
N ASN A 17 8.22 12.16 -3.69
CA ASN A 17 7.04 11.41 -3.29
C ASN A 17 7.38 9.94 -2.97
N SER A 18 8.61 9.66 -2.59
CA SER A 18 9.05 8.33 -2.15
C SER A 18 8.30 7.82 -0.91
N ALA A 19 7.62 8.72 -0.18
CA ALA A 19 6.75 8.34 0.93
C ALA A 19 5.58 7.43 0.53
N LEU A 20 5.22 7.37 -0.77
CA LEU A 20 4.18 6.49 -1.31
C LEU A 20 4.75 5.21 -1.92
N SER A 21 6.07 5.06 -1.96
CA SER A 21 6.71 3.80 -2.36
C SER A 21 6.62 2.82 -1.20
N GLY A 22 5.99 1.69 -1.46
CA GLY A 22 5.83 0.67 -0.43
C GLY A 22 7.12 -0.07 -0.13
N ASP A 23 7.27 -0.47 1.13
CA ASP A 23 8.33 -1.35 1.61
C ASP A 23 7.83 -2.80 1.56
N ILE A 24 8.51 -3.65 0.80
CA ILE A 24 8.12 -5.04 0.59
C ILE A 24 8.17 -5.83 1.91
N GLU A 25 9.22 -5.66 2.70
CA GLU A 25 9.37 -6.40 3.96
C GLU A 25 8.34 -5.97 5.01
N ALA A 26 8.06 -4.67 5.10
CA ALA A 26 7.00 -4.17 5.97
C ALA A 26 5.62 -4.67 5.51
N GLY A 27 5.41 -4.73 4.20
CA GLY A 27 4.19 -5.28 3.61
C GLY A 27 4.00 -6.76 3.92
N LYS A 28 5.08 -7.53 3.85
CA LYS A 28 5.08 -8.95 4.22
C LYS A 28 4.66 -9.13 5.68
N ALA A 29 5.23 -8.36 6.59
CA ALA A 29 4.91 -8.43 8.01
C ALA A 29 3.44 -8.07 8.27
N ARG A 30 2.96 -7.02 7.62
CA ARG A 30 1.57 -6.59 7.77
C ARG A 30 0.58 -7.61 7.19
N TYR A 31 0.90 -8.17 6.03
CA TYR A 31 0.11 -9.21 5.39
C TYR A 31 -0.06 -10.42 6.30
N ALA A 32 1.01 -10.84 6.97
CA ALA A 32 0.98 -12.00 7.87
C ALA A 32 0.04 -11.80 9.06
N GLN A 33 -0.23 -10.56 9.47
CA GLN A 33 -1.09 -10.28 10.61
C GLN A 33 -2.56 -10.59 10.35
N ASN A 34 -3.09 -10.18 9.19
CA ASN A 34 -4.54 -10.22 8.95
C ASN A 34 -4.97 -10.73 7.57
N CYS A 35 -4.06 -10.89 6.64
CA CYS A 35 -4.42 -11.11 5.23
C CYS A 35 -4.23 -12.57 4.81
N GLY A 36 -3.14 -13.17 5.25
CA GLY A 36 -2.72 -14.50 4.81
C GLY A 36 -3.67 -15.62 5.22
N ASN A 37 -4.41 -15.46 6.31
CA ASN A 37 -5.35 -16.47 6.79
C ASN A 37 -6.46 -16.75 5.76
N CYS A 38 -6.85 -15.76 4.99
CA CYS A 38 -7.88 -15.90 3.97
C CYS A 38 -7.29 -15.97 2.55
N HIS A 39 -6.38 -15.05 2.23
CA HIS A 39 -5.83 -14.95 0.87
C HIS A 39 -4.67 -15.91 0.60
N GLY A 40 -4.20 -16.61 1.61
CA GLY A 40 -3.12 -17.59 1.48
C GLY A 40 -1.73 -16.98 1.49
N PRO A 41 -0.68 -17.82 1.56
CA PRO A 41 0.71 -17.37 1.55
C PRO A 41 1.02 -16.59 0.28
N GLY A 42 1.64 -15.40 0.43
CA GLY A 42 2.00 -14.58 -0.72
C GLY A 42 0.84 -14.09 -1.57
N GLY A 43 -0.39 -14.16 -1.08
CA GLY A 43 -1.56 -13.73 -1.82
C GLY A 43 -1.98 -14.68 -2.94
N MET A 44 -1.64 -15.96 -2.84
CA MET A 44 -1.92 -16.95 -3.89
C MET A 44 -3.40 -17.29 -4.05
N GLY A 45 -4.23 -16.91 -3.08
CA GLY A 45 -5.65 -17.27 -3.04
C GLY A 45 -5.90 -18.60 -2.34
N LEU A 46 -7.05 -18.72 -1.69
CA LEU A 46 -7.53 -19.95 -1.06
C LEU A 46 -9.02 -20.05 -1.24
N ALA A 47 -9.52 -21.19 -1.76
CA ALA A 47 -10.95 -21.44 -1.95
C ALA A 47 -11.61 -20.30 -2.76
N SER A 48 -12.63 -19.62 -2.18
CA SER A 48 -13.30 -18.50 -2.82
C SER A 48 -12.59 -17.15 -2.63
N TYR A 49 -11.53 -17.11 -1.82
CA TYR A 49 -10.76 -15.88 -1.61
C TYR A 49 -9.85 -15.61 -2.80
N PRO A 50 -9.91 -14.41 -3.39
CA PRO A 50 -9.22 -14.17 -4.64
C PRO A 50 -7.70 -14.11 -4.48
N LYS A 51 -7.03 -14.44 -5.58
CA LYS A 51 -5.60 -14.27 -5.73
C LYS A 51 -5.25 -12.79 -5.81
N LEU A 52 -4.29 -12.38 -4.99
CA LEU A 52 -3.77 -11.00 -4.95
C LEU A 52 -2.35 -10.90 -5.52
N LYS A 53 -1.67 -12.02 -5.60
CA LYS A 53 -0.29 -12.19 -6.03
C LYS A 53 -0.08 -11.61 -7.44
N GLY A 54 0.94 -10.76 -7.58
CA GLY A 54 1.35 -10.22 -8.87
C GLY A 54 0.44 -9.15 -9.45
N LYS A 55 -0.59 -8.72 -8.72
CA LYS A 55 -1.46 -7.64 -9.17
C LYS A 55 -0.70 -6.32 -9.23
N GLU A 56 -1.14 -5.40 -10.09
CA GLU A 56 -0.52 -4.10 -10.24
C GLU A 56 -0.68 -3.25 -8.98
N ILE A 57 0.36 -2.51 -8.63
CA ILE A 57 0.37 -1.68 -7.42
C ILE A 57 -0.79 -0.68 -7.38
N PRO A 58 -1.07 0.09 -8.46
CA PRO A 58 -2.20 1.02 -8.44
C PRO A 58 -3.54 0.34 -8.22
N TYR A 59 -3.74 -0.84 -8.77
CA TYR A 59 -4.95 -1.63 -8.58
C TYR A 59 -5.12 -2.02 -7.11
N LEU A 60 -4.05 -2.52 -6.48
CA LEU A 60 -4.09 -2.96 -5.08
C LEU A 60 -4.34 -1.78 -4.14
N ILE A 61 -3.70 -0.65 -4.39
CA ILE A 61 -3.89 0.57 -3.60
C ILE A 61 -5.34 1.05 -3.72
N ASP A 62 -5.87 1.11 -4.93
CA ASP A 62 -7.25 1.53 -5.17
C ASP A 62 -8.25 0.64 -4.44
N ARG A 63 -8.08 -0.67 -4.53
CA ARG A 63 -8.97 -1.63 -3.86
C ARG A 63 -8.94 -1.49 -2.34
N LEU A 64 -7.75 -1.39 -1.75
CA LEU A 64 -7.61 -1.23 -0.31
C LEU A 64 -8.17 0.11 0.16
N ASN A 65 -7.97 1.18 -0.60
CA ASN A 65 -8.56 2.49 -0.29
C ASN A 65 -10.09 2.44 -0.37
N THR A 66 -10.63 1.77 -1.36
CA THR A 66 -12.08 1.62 -1.53
C THR A 66 -12.71 0.88 -0.34
N TYR A 67 -12.10 -0.22 0.07
CA TYR A 67 -12.56 -0.95 1.25
C TYR A 67 -12.39 -0.14 2.53
N ARG A 68 -11.27 0.55 2.68
CA ARG A 68 -11.02 1.39 3.86
C ARG A 68 -12.07 2.51 3.99
N ALA A 69 -12.53 3.05 2.87
CA ALA A 69 -13.59 4.05 2.84
C ALA A 69 -14.98 3.48 3.16
N GLY A 70 -15.11 2.17 3.31
CA GLY A 70 -16.37 1.51 3.61
C GLY A 70 -17.24 1.23 2.39
N THR A 71 -16.67 1.30 1.19
CA THR A 71 -17.42 1.09 -0.04
C THR A 71 -17.46 -0.39 -0.42
N LYS A 72 -18.65 -0.92 -0.62
CA LYS A 72 -18.86 -2.31 -1.06
C LYS A 72 -18.60 -2.43 -2.55
N ILE A 73 -17.77 -3.41 -2.94
CA ILE A 73 -17.51 -3.75 -4.33
C ILE A 73 -18.36 -4.96 -4.75
N GLY A 74 -18.51 -5.91 -3.86
CA GLY A 74 -19.28 -7.12 -4.09
C GLY A 74 -19.99 -7.60 -2.83
N PRO A 75 -20.73 -8.71 -2.91
CA PRO A 75 -21.57 -9.18 -1.78
C PRO A 75 -20.76 -9.57 -0.54
N ASN A 76 -19.49 -9.91 -0.69
CA ASN A 76 -18.61 -10.33 0.40
C ASN A 76 -17.63 -9.25 0.84
N SER A 77 -17.87 -8.00 0.47
CA SER A 77 -16.95 -6.88 0.76
C SER A 77 -16.88 -6.51 2.24
N ASP A 78 -17.88 -6.86 3.04
CA ASP A 78 -17.94 -6.45 4.45
C ASP A 78 -16.70 -6.87 5.23
N LEU A 79 -16.20 -8.07 4.99
CA LEU A 79 -15.01 -8.58 5.67
C LEU A 79 -13.77 -7.78 5.27
N MET A 80 -13.62 -7.48 3.99
CA MET A 80 -12.49 -6.67 3.51
C MET A 80 -12.57 -5.23 4.02
N ILE A 81 -13.75 -4.66 4.13
CA ILE A 81 -13.95 -3.33 4.73
C ILE A 81 -13.44 -3.34 6.16
N MET A 82 -13.80 -4.34 6.95
CA MET A 82 -13.33 -4.50 8.32
C MET A 82 -11.81 -4.62 8.40
N MET A 83 -11.21 -5.39 7.50
CA MET A 83 -9.76 -5.60 7.46
C MET A 83 -8.99 -4.37 6.99
N ALA A 84 -9.56 -3.57 6.10
CA ALA A 84 -8.90 -2.41 5.52
C ALA A 84 -9.03 -1.13 6.36
N GLN A 85 -10.09 -1.00 7.16
CA GLN A 85 -10.35 0.21 7.96
C GLN A 85 -9.17 0.63 8.85
N PRO A 86 -8.46 -0.28 9.55
CA PRO A 86 -7.34 0.13 10.40
C PRO A 86 -6.04 0.42 9.66
N LEU A 87 -5.98 0.24 8.34
CA LEU A 87 -4.76 0.42 7.57
C LEU A 87 -4.43 1.90 7.38
N SER A 88 -3.16 2.26 7.55
CA SER A 88 -2.64 3.57 7.16
C SER A 88 -2.32 3.59 5.66
N ASP A 89 -2.12 4.80 5.12
CA ASP A 89 -1.67 4.95 3.73
C ASP A 89 -0.35 4.24 3.48
N VAL A 90 0.58 4.30 4.44
CA VAL A 90 1.88 3.63 4.36
C VAL A 90 1.69 2.11 4.34
N GLU A 91 0.84 1.58 5.20
CA GLU A 91 0.56 0.15 5.24
C GLU A 91 -0.08 -0.35 3.94
N ILE A 92 -0.98 0.42 3.36
CA ILE A 92 -1.58 0.10 2.06
C ILE A 92 -0.51 0.06 0.97
N ALA A 93 0.38 1.06 0.92
CA ALA A 93 1.48 1.08 -0.04
C ALA A 93 2.43 -0.11 0.15
N ASN A 94 2.75 -0.45 1.39
CA ASN A 94 3.61 -1.59 1.72
C ASN A 94 2.98 -2.92 1.30
N LEU A 95 1.70 -3.11 1.57
CA LEU A 95 0.96 -4.31 1.16
C LEU A 95 0.92 -4.44 -0.36
N ALA A 96 0.66 -3.36 -1.06
CA ALA A 96 0.65 -3.34 -2.52
C ALA A 96 2.01 -3.73 -3.10
N ALA A 97 3.09 -3.17 -2.56
CA ALA A 97 4.45 -3.48 -2.99
C ALA A 97 4.78 -4.96 -2.75
N TYR A 98 4.43 -5.48 -1.58
CA TYR A 98 4.66 -6.88 -1.24
C TYR A 98 3.92 -7.82 -2.20
N LEU A 99 2.62 -7.61 -2.40
CA LEU A 99 1.79 -8.47 -3.24
C LEU A 99 2.19 -8.40 -4.72
N ASN A 100 2.52 -7.22 -5.22
CA ASN A 100 2.99 -7.05 -6.59
C ASN A 100 4.29 -7.81 -6.83
N ALA A 101 5.19 -7.85 -5.86
CA ALA A 101 6.48 -8.52 -5.96
C ALA A 101 6.37 -10.05 -5.91
N GLN A 102 5.25 -10.61 -5.51
CA GLN A 102 5.04 -12.05 -5.49
C GLN A 102 4.87 -12.59 -6.91
N LYS A 103 5.55 -13.68 -7.23
CA LYS A 103 5.51 -14.29 -8.56
C LYS A 103 5.14 -15.76 -8.51
#